data_b9e602ed5c9f8da05909987868f34c06
#
_entry.id   b9e602ed5c9f8da05909987868f34c06
#
_cell.length_a   1.000
_cell.length_b   1.000
_cell.length_c   1.000
_cell.angle_alpha   90.00
_cell.angle_beta   90.00
_cell.angle_gamma   90.00
#
_symmetry.space_group_name_H-M   'P 1'
#
loop_
_entity.id
_entity.type
_entity.pdbx_description
1 polymer ?
#
loop_
_entity_poly.entity_id
_entity_poly.type
_entity_poly.pdbx_seq_one_letter_code
_entity_poly.pdbx_strand_id
1 'polypeptide(L)' 'MGKRGVVKELELKERSYYRADEVGQMLGVSKSKAYKVCQNLREEYQAKGMLSNDYPAGRVPKRIFNRNFMIEEGVV' A
#
# COMPACT_ATOMS: atom_id res chain seq x y z
N MET A 1 -21.68 15.59 13.02
CA MET A 1 -21.41 15.06 12.47
C MET A 1 -21.26 13.73 12.00
N GLY A 2 -22.20 13.10 11.69
CA GLY A 2 -22.16 11.80 11.23
C GLY A 2 -21.29 11.70 10.01
N LYS A 3 -21.24 12.76 9.34
CA LYS A 3 -20.46 12.77 8.19
C LYS A 3 -19.05 12.50 8.46
N ARG A 4 -18.53 13.03 9.50
CA ARG A 4 -17.20 12.82 9.82
C ARG A 4 -16.93 11.38 10.15
N GLY A 5 -17.83 10.76 10.85
CA GLY A 5 -17.65 9.38 11.21
C GLY A 5 -17.67 8.51 10.00
N VAL A 6 -18.52 8.83 9.07
CA VAL A 6 -18.62 8.04 7.87
C VAL A 6 -17.36 8.13 7.05
N VAL A 7 -16.79 9.29 6.97
CA VAL A 7 -15.59 9.47 6.23
C VAL A 7 -14.47 8.65 6.84
N LYS A 8 -14.41 8.64 8.16
CA LYS A 8 -13.41 7.90 8.81
C LYS A 8 -13.56 6.43 8.55
N GLU A 9 -14.75 5.94 8.52
CA GLU A 9 -14.98 4.57 8.26
C GLU A 9 -14.54 4.21 6.87
N LEU A 10 -14.80 5.07 5.91
CA LEU A 10 -14.41 4.81 4.56
C LEU A 10 -12.90 4.71 4.46
N GLU A 11 -12.20 5.57 5.18
CA GLU A 11 -10.78 5.54 5.15
C GLU A 11 -10.24 4.22 5.66
N LEU A 12 -10.84 3.69 6.70
CA LEU A 12 -10.40 2.46 7.25
C LEU A 12 -10.68 1.29 6.34
N LYS A 13 -11.82 1.27 5.71
CA LYS A 13 -12.17 0.19 4.85
C LYS A 13 -11.60 0.29 3.48
N GLU A 14 -11.52 1.49 2.98
CA GLU A 14 -11.07 1.68 1.62
C GLU A 14 -9.82 2.46 1.50
N ARG A 15 -8.92 2.29 2.43
CA ARG A 15 -7.69 3.02 2.33
C ARG A 15 -6.99 2.63 1.06
N SER A 16 -6.25 3.56 0.51
CA SER A 16 -5.59 3.35 -0.76
C SER A 16 -4.17 2.82 -0.63
N TYR A 17 -3.81 2.35 0.52
CA TYR A 17 -2.47 1.81 0.72
C TYR A 17 -2.48 0.58 1.61
N TYR A 18 -1.41 -0.19 1.55
CA TYR A 18 -1.22 -1.31 2.46
C TYR A 18 -0.09 -0.92 3.40
N ARG A 19 -0.11 -1.47 4.60
CA ARG A 19 0.94 -1.23 5.56
C ARG A 19 1.88 -2.41 5.53
N ALA A 20 3.10 -2.21 6.03
CA ALA A 20 4.10 -3.27 5.99
C ALA A 20 3.65 -4.55 6.66
N ASP A 21 2.95 -4.46 7.78
CA ASP A 21 2.51 -5.68 8.44
C ASP A 21 1.48 -6.42 7.59
N GLU A 22 0.64 -5.68 6.88
CA GLU A 22 -0.34 -6.31 6.01
C GLU A 22 0.35 -6.98 4.84
N VAL A 23 1.35 -6.31 4.28
CA VAL A 23 2.09 -6.87 3.16
C VAL A 23 2.80 -8.14 3.61
N GLY A 24 3.32 -8.14 4.84
CA GLY A 24 3.98 -9.31 5.36
C GLY A 24 3.03 -10.49 5.44
N GLN A 25 1.80 -10.25 5.85
CA GLN A 25 0.84 -11.32 5.94
C GLN A 25 0.43 -11.79 4.56
N MET A 26 0.26 -10.87 3.64
CA MET A 26 -0.14 -11.25 2.29
C MET A 26 0.93 -12.04 1.56
N LEU A 27 2.18 -11.69 1.77
CA LEU A 27 3.28 -12.38 1.09
C LEU A 27 3.85 -13.53 1.88
N GLY A 28 3.44 -13.67 3.14
CA GLY A 28 3.98 -14.73 3.97
C GLY A 28 5.42 -14.50 4.36
N VAL A 29 5.81 -13.26 4.58
CA VAL A 29 7.19 -12.96 4.96
C VAL A 29 7.19 -12.16 6.24
N SER A 30 8.37 -11.97 6.82
CA SER A 30 8.47 -11.25 8.07
C SER A 30 8.16 -9.78 7.86
N LYS A 31 7.86 -9.09 8.94
CA LYS A 31 7.54 -7.68 8.85
C LYS A 31 8.73 -6.89 8.33
N SER A 32 9.92 -7.26 8.73
CA SER A 32 11.12 -6.57 8.26
C SER A 32 11.26 -6.69 6.76
N LYS A 33 11.03 -7.88 6.24
CA LYS A 33 11.15 -8.09 4.84
C LYS A 33 10.06 -7.35 4.10
N ALA A 34 8.85 -7.35 4.67
CA ALA A 34 7.73 -6.65 4.07
C ALA A 34 8.01 -5.15 4.01
N TYR A 35 8.62 -4.62 5.04
CA TYR A 35 8.94 -3.21 5.08
C TYR A 35 9.89 -2.87 3.94
N LYS A 36 10.83 -3.75 3.70
CA LYS A 36 11.78 -3.54 2.64
C LYS A 36 11.11 -3.62 1.28
N VAL A 37 10.16 -4.51 1.12
CA VAL A 37 9.41 -4.61 -0.12
C VAL A 37 8.66 -3.30 -0.37
N CYS A 38 8.01 -2.78 0.64
CA CYS A 38 7.29 -1.53 0.50
C CYS A 38 8.24 -0.40 0.13
N GLN A 39 9.40 -0.37 0.76
CA GLN A 39 10.36 0.66 0.51
C GLN A 39 10.87 0.60 -0.93
N ASN A 40 11.17 -0.59 -1.40
CA ASN A 40 11.68 -0.76 -2.75
C ASN A 40 10.65 -0.31 -3.78
N LEU A 41 9.40 -0.67 -3.58
CA LEU A 41 8.36 -0.26 -4.51
C LEU A 41 8.17 1.24 -4.51
N ARG A 42 8.21 1.84 -3.32
CA ARG A 42 8.05 3.28 -3.23
C ARG A 42 9.17 3.97 -3.98
N GLU A 43 10.41 3.53 -3.74
CA GLU A 43 11.55 4.17 -4.36
C GLU A 43 11.52 4.02 -5.86
N GLU A 44 11.12 2.88 -6.33
CA GLU A 44 11.04 2.63 -7.75
C GLU A 44 10.05 3.59 -8.41
N TYR A 45 8.87 3.73 -7.84
CA TYR A 45 7.86 4.57 -8.42
C TYR A 45 8.14 6.06 -8.21
N GLN A 46 8.86 6.40 -7.15
CA GLN A 46 9.27 7.77 -6.94
C GLN A 46 10.29 8.15 -8.00
N ALA A 47 11.18 7.23 -8.33
CA ALA A 47 12.19 7.49 -9.34
C ALA A 47 11.56 7.68 -10.70
N LYS A 48 10.43 7.03 -10.94
CA LYS A 48 9.72 7.17 -12.20
C LYS A 48 8.84 8.40 -12.22
N GLY A 49 8.78 9.12 -11.13
CA GLY A 49 7.93 10.31 -11.05
C GLY A 49 6.47 9.99 -10.89
N MET A 50 6.15 8.77 -10.52
CA MET A 50 4.77 8.34 -10.39
C MET A 50 4.28 8.30 -8.95
N LEU A 51 5.12 8.64 -8.01
CA LEU A 51 4.74 8.65 -6.62
C LEU A 51 5.44 9.80 -5.92
N SER A 52 4.74 10.46 -5.02
CA SER A 52 5.30 11.59 -4.32
C SER A 52 6.48 11.16 -3.45
N ASN A 53 7.49 12.00 -3.37
CA ASN A 53 8.63 11.70 -2.54
C ASN A 53 8.28 11.83 -1.08
N ASP A 54 7.12 12.41 -0.77
CA ASP A 54 6.69 12.56 0.61
C ASP A 54 5.84 11.40 1.08
N TYR A 55 5.67 10.39 0.25
CA TYR A 55 4.82 9.28 0.62
C TYR A 55 5.39 8.60 1.87
N PRO A 56 4.57 8.33 2.88
CA PRO A 56 5.07 7.85 4.18
C PRO A 56 5.76 6.51 4.12
N ALA A 57 6.76 6.33 4.95
CA ALA A 57 7.46 5.07 5.03
C ALA A 57 6.55 4.01 5.63
N GLY A 58 6.83 2.76 5.32
CA GLY A 58 6.06 1.66 5.85
C GLY A 58 4.72 1.46 5.20
N ARG A 59 4.48 2.12 4.08
CA ARG A 59 3.23 2.00 3.36
C ARG A 59 3.51 1.93 1.87
N VAL A 60 2.58 1.38 1.13
CA VAL A 60 2.73 1.32 -0.31
C VAL A 60 1.33 1.44 -0.91
N PRO A 61 1.15 2.21 -1.97
CA PRO A 61 -0.17 2.34 -2.58
C PRO A 61 -0.67 0.98 -3.04
N LYS A 62 -1.94 0.69 -2.79
CA LYS A 62 -2.50 -0.58 -3.20
C LYS A 62 -2.33 -0.83 -4.68
N ARG A 63 -2.54 0.20 -5.47
CA ARG A 63 -2.42 0.05 -6.91
C ARG A 63 -1.04 -0.42 -7.32
N ILE A 64 -0.01 0.13 -6.70
CA ILE A 64 1.35 -0.25 -7.02
C ILE A 64 1.63 -1.67 -6.55
N PHE A 65 1.23 -1.99 -5.33
CA PHE A 65 1.47 -3.31 -4.80
C PHE A 65 0.72 -4.36 -5.61
N ASN A 66 -0.54 -4.11 -5.89
CA ASN A 66 -1.32 -5.08 -6.63
C ASN A 66 -0.77 -5.31 -8.03
N ARG A 67 -0.31 -4.25 -8.66
CA ARG A 67 0.24 -4.37 -9.98
C ARG A 67 1.48 -5.27 -9.98
N ASN A 68 2.27 -5.19 -8.94
CA ASN A 68 3.51 -5.97 -8.88
C ASN A 68 3.36 -7.36 -8.28
N PHE A 69 2.36 -7.56 -7.47
CA PHE A 69 2.21 -8.84 -6.79
C PHE A 69 0.87 -9.53 -6.92
N MET A 70 -0.18 -8.79 -7.10
CA MET A 70 -1.50 -9.38 -7.12
C MET A 70 -2.20 -9.01 -8.39
N ILE A 71 -1.74 -9.47 -9.41
CA ILE A 71 -2.25 -9.15 -10.67
C ILE A 71 -3.66 -9.40 -10.92
N GLU A 72 -4.14 -10.47 -10.51
CA GLU A 72 -5.43 -10.87 -10.85
C GLU A 72 -6.54 -10.09 -10.30
N GLU A 73 -6.28 -9.17 -9.49
CA GLU A 73 -7.33 -8.46 -8.93
C GLU A 73 -8.24 -7.86 -9.95
N GLY A 74 -7.75 -7.30 -10.95
CA GLY A 74 -8.60 -6.71 -11.92
C GLY A 74 -8.94 -7.65 -13.01
N VAL A 75 -8.29 -8.73 -13.07
CA VAL A 75 -8.48 -9.66 -14.11
C VAL A 75 -9.64 -10.54 -13.86
N VAL A 76 -9.78 -10.89 -12.67
CA VAL A 76 -10.86 -11.75 -12.32
C VAL A 76 -12.18 -11.09 -12.42
#